data_bda3c38debb6324e92f626e0d08937e7
#
_entry.id   bda3c38debb6324e92f626e0d08937e7
#
_cell.length_a   1.000
_cell.length_b   1.000
_cell.length_c   1.000
_cell.angle_alpha   90.00
_cell.angle_beta   90.00
_cell.angle_gamma   90.00
#
_symmetry.space_group_name_H-M   'P 1'
#
loop_
_entity.id
_entity.type
_entity.pdbx_description
1 polymer ?
#
loop_
_entity_poly.entity_id
_entity_poly.type
_entity_poly.pdbx_seq_one_letter_code
_entity_poly.pdbx_strand_id
1 'polypeptide(L)'
;KYGVPRICFINKMDKLGADFYFTVQTIIDRLGAKPLVLQLPIGAEDAFDGVMDLINMNAITWRGKVDVGAEPAIEEIPADLVERAEEYREKLLETVAESDEELMEKYFSGEELTVDEIKGAIRKMTINSEIYPVLCGTAYHNKGVQSLLDAVIDYLPNPLDIGGRAVGSRAFPPAPAGALIPA
;
A
#
# COMPACT_ATOMS: atom_id res chain seq x y z
N LYS A 1 -14.93 -12.41 -5.54
CA LYS A 1 -16.23 -12.67 -6.22
C LYS A 1 -16.50 -11.62 -7.31
N TYR A 2 -16.05 -10.38 -7.15
CA TYR A 2 -16.35 -9.28 -8.08
C TYR A 2 -15.11 -8.75 -8.81
N GLY A 3 -13.90 -9.28 -8.56
CA GLY A 3 -12.66 -8.85 -9.23
C GLY A 3 -12.36 -7.36 -9.04
N VAL A 4 -12.67 -6.80 -7.85
CA VAL A 4 -12.43 -5.38 -7.54
C VAL A 4 -11.05 -5.23 -6.92
N PRO A 5 -10.14 -4.43 -7.52
CA PRO A 5 -8.85 -4.09 -6.94
C PRO A 5 -9.01 -3.44 -5.57
N ARG A 6 -8.11 -3.79 -4.65
CA ARG A 6 -8.19 -3.35 -3.25
C ARG A 6 -6.80 -3.07 -2.70
N ILE A 7 -6.73 -2.09 -1.80
CA ILE A 7 -5.59 -1.81 -0.95
C ILE A 7 -6.02 -2.06 0.50
N CYS A 8 -5.15 -2.63 1.30
CA CYS A 8 -5.35 -2.82 2.73
C CYS A 8 -4.59 -1.74 3.51
N PHE A 9 -5.27 -1.06 4.42
CA PHE A 9 -4.65 -0.12 5.35
C PHE A 9 -4.86 -0.62 6.78
N ILE A 10 -3.78 -1.07 7.42
CA ILE A 10 -3.79 -1.50 8.81
C ILE A 10 -3.76 -0.24 9.69
N ASN A 11 -4.95 0.15 10.14
CA ASN A 11 -5.18 1.38 10.87
C ASN A 11 -5.02 1.18 12.39
N LYS A 12 -4.93 2.29 13.13
CA LYS A 12 -4.87 2.31 14.59
C LYS A 12 -3.62 1.65 15.16
N MET A 13 -2.48 1.81 14.50
CA MET A 13 -1.20 1.30 14.98
C MET A 13 -0.75 1.92 16.30
N ASP A 14 -1.39 3.02 16.70
CA ASP A 14 -1.22 3.74 17.97
C ASP A 14 -2.02 3.17 19.15
N LYS A 15 -2.84 2.14 18.93
CA LYS A 15 -3.72 1.61 19.98
C LYS A 15 -3.11 0.41 20.69
N LEU A 16 -3.42 0.30 21.99
CA LEU A 16 -3.02 -0.85 22.79
C LEU A 16 -3.48 -2.17 22.13
N GLY A 17 -2.56 -3.12 22.02
CA GLY A 17 -2.80 -4.40 21.33
C GLY A 17 -2.71 -4.33 19.82
N ALA A 18 -2.21 -3.23 19.23
CA ALA A 18 -1.95 -3.15 17.80
C ALA A 18 -0.83 -4.11 17.40
N ASP A 19 -1.15 -5.08 16.54
CA ASP A 19 -0.20 -6.04 15.98
C ASP A 19 -0.34 -6.09 14.47
N PHE A 20 0.65 -5.52 13.79
CA PHE A 20 0.72 -5.48 12.34
C PHE A 20 0.84 -6.88 11.74
N TYR A 21 1.77 -7.66 12.25
CA TYR A 21 2.11 -8.98 11.69
C TYR A 21 0.97 -9.98 11.85
N PHE A 22 0.35 -9.99 13.03
CA PHE A 22 -0.86 -10.78 13.27
C PHE A 22 -2.00 -10.37 12.34
N THR A 23 -2.15 -9.08 12.08
CA THR A 23 -3.19 -8.58 11.16
C THR A 23 -2.93 -9.02 9.72
N VAL A 24 -1.69 -8.94 9.24
CA VAL A 24 -1.31 -9.46 7.90
C VAL A 24 -1.58 -10.95 7.80
N GLN A 25 -1.21 -11.73 8.83
CA GLN A 25 -1.48 -13.17 8.86
C GLN A 25 -2.99 -13.45 8.84
N THR A 26 -3.79 -12.66 9.55
CA THR A 26 -5.25 -12.77 9.54
C THR A 26 -5.86 -12.53 8.15
N ILE A 27 -5.28 -11.61 7.36
CA ILE A 27 -5.69 -11.39 5.96
C ILE A 27 -5.49 -12.66 5.14
N ILE A 28 -4.36 -13.34 5.31
CA ILE A 28 -4.07 -14.61 4.63
C ILE A 28 -5.06 -15.69 5.07
N ASP A 29 -5.15 -15.92 6.38
CA ASP A 29 -5.88 -17.08 6.95
C ASP A 29 -7.40 -16.99 6.74
N ARG A 30 -7.96 -15.79 6.89
CA ARG A 30 -9.41 -15.60 6.87
C ARG A 30 -9.96 -15.21 5.51
N LEU A 31 -9.17 -14.52 4.69
CA LEU A 31 -9.62 -14.03 3.39
C LEU A 31 -9.05 -14.83 2.21
N GLY A 32 -8.06 -15.70 2.47
CA GLY A 32 -7.34 -16.41 1.40
C GLY A 32 -6.70 -15.46 0.40
N ALA A 33 -6.36 -14.25 0.86
CA ALA A 33 -5.79 -13.21 0.02
C ALA A 33 -4.25 -13.33 -0.02
N LYS A 34 -3.62 -12.81 -1.08
CA LYS A 34 -2.15 -12.67 -1.18
C LYS A 34 -1.77 -11.21 -0.85
N PRO A 35 -1.56 -10.85 0.44
CA PRO A 35 -1.14 -9.51 0.79
C PRO A 35 0.30 -9.28 0.36
N LEU A 36 0.56 -8.12 -0.25
CA LEU A 36 1.91 -7.64 -0.53
C LEU A 36 2.20 -6.48 0.41
N VAL A 37 3.07 -6.70 1.37
CA VAL A 37 3.46 -5.68 2.35
C VAL A 37 4.36 -4.65 1.68
N LEU A 38 3.91 -3.40 1.63
CA LEU A 38 4.66 -2.27 1.08
C LEU A 38 5.32 -1.44 2.18
N GLN A 39 4.80 -1.50 3.39
CA GLN A 39 5.28 -0.75 4.53
C GLN A 39 5.30 -1.59 5.80
N LEU A 40 6.31 -1.38 6.64
CA LEU A 40 6.37 -1.95 7.98
C LEU A 40 6.28 -0.83 9.03
N PRO A 41 5.65 -1.06 10.19
CA PRO A 41 5.56 -0.06 11.23
C PRO A 41 6.92 0.16 11.93
N ILE A 42 7.20 1.40 12.30
CA ILE A 42 8.26 1.78 13.23
C ILE A 42 7.62 2.00 14.59
N GLY A 43 7.86 1.07 15.50
CA GLY A 43 7.19 1.02 16.79
C GLY A 43 5.75 0.52 16.69
N ALA A 44 5.10 0.43 17.83
CA ALA A 44 3.69 0.04 17.97
C ALA A 44 3.08 0.74 19.18
N GLU A 45 1.75 0.82 19.23
CA GLU A 45 1.02 1.45 20.32
C GLU A 45 1.47 2.92 20.53
N ASP A 46 1.73 3.32 21.78
CA ASP A 46 2.18 4.68 22.10
C ASP A 46 3.56 5.02 21.50
N ALA A 47 4.35 4.00 21.16
CA ALA A 47 5.66 4.13 20.51
C ALA A 47 5.57 4.12 18.97
N PHE A 48 4.37 4.12 18.37
CA PHE A 48 4.24 4.17 16.92
C PHE A 48 4.67 5.55 16.39
N ASP A 49 5.83 5.58 15.72
CA ASP A 49 6.48 6.82 15.27
C ASP A 49 6.42 7.03 13.75
N GLY A 50 6.30 5.93 12.99
CA GLY A 50 6.31 6.03 11.55
C GLY A 50 6.18 4.69 10.85
N VAL A 51 6.58 4.67 9.58
CA VAL A 51 6.61 3.48 8.74
C VAL A 51 7.92 3.38 7.97
N MET A 52 8.36 2.16 7.70
CA MET A 52 9.44 1.89 6.74
C MET A 52 8.82 1.63 5.37
N ASP A 53 9.21 2.39 4.37
CA ASP A 53 8.85 2.16 2.97
C ASP A 53 9.80 1.13 2.36
N LEU A 54 9.26 -0.01 1.97
CA LEU A 54 10.04 -1.11 1.40
C LEU A 54 10.40 -0.92 -0.07
N ILE A 55 9.75 0.01 -0.76
CA ILE A 55 10.06 0.32 -2.16
C ILE A 55 11.26 1.24 -2.25
N ASN A 56 11.28 2.31 -1.45
CA ASN A 56 12.36 3.28 -1.43
C ASN A 56 13.45 2.97 -0.39
N MET A 57 13.21 2.00 0.50
CA MET A 57 14.11 1.64 1.62
C MET A 57 14.46 2.83 2.50
N ASN A 58 13.45 3.55 2.95
CA ASN A 58 13.59 4.66 3.87
C ASN A 58 12.53 4.61 4.98
N ALA A 59 12.74 5.41 6.02
CA ALA A 59 11.79 5.62 7.10
C ALA A 59 11.00 6.91 6.85
N ILE A 60 9.69 6.84 7.00
CA ILE A 60 8.77 7.97 6.94
C ILE A 60 8.23 8.18 8.35
N THR A 61 8.66 9.25 9.02
CA THR A 61 8.34 9.49 10.42
C THR A 61 7.52 10.77 10.63
N TRP A 62 6.69 10.76 11.66
CA TRP A 62 5.86 11.89 12.06
C TRP A 62 6.12 12.22 13.52
N ARG A 63 7.00 13.19 13.79
CA ARG A 63 7.38 13.57 15.15
C ARG A 63 6.37 14.52 15.78
N GLY A 64 5.92 14.20 16.99
CA GLY A 64 5.03 15.04 17.77
C GLY A 64 3.57 15.03 17.31
N LYS A 65 2.84 16.13 17.59
CA LYS A 65 1.47 16.31 17.08
C LYS A 65 1.55 16.70 15.61
N VAL A 66 0.97 15.87 14.77
CA VAL A 66 0.94 16.08 13.32
C VAL A 66 -0.31 16.87 12.97
N ASP A 67 -0.15 18.12 12.58
CA ASP A 67 -1.24 18.90 12.02
C ASP A 67 -1.64 18.35 10.64
N VAL A 68 -2.90 18.60 10.25
CA VAL A 68 -3.40 18.22 8.93
C VAL A 68 -2.55 18.90 7.86
N GLY A 69 -1.89 18.10 7.01
CA GLY A 69 -1.02 18.61 5.94
C GLY A 69 0.45 18.81 6.34
N ALA A 70 0.86 18.42 7.56
CA ALA A 70 2.27 18.38 7.90
C ALA A 70 3.01 17.35 7.06
N GLU A 71 4.13 17.75 6.48
CA GLU A 71 4.99 16.84 5.72
C GLU A 71 5.74 15.89 6.68
N PRO A 72 5.79 14.59 6.39
CA PRO A 72 6.58 13.64 7.15
C PRO A 72 8.08 13.90 6.94
N ALA A 73 8.89 13.52 7.91
CA ALA A 73 10.33 13.44 7.72
C ALA A 73 10.68 12.13 7.01
N ILE A 74 11.55 12.21 6.00
CA ILE A 74 12.14 11.05 5.33
C ILE A 74 13.54 10.88 5.89
N GLU A 75 13.81 9.72 6.47
CA GLU A 75 15.04 9.42 7.19
C GLU A 75 15.58 8.03 6.79
N GLU A 76 16.77 7.71 7.23
CA GLU A 76 17.29 6.35 7.10
C GLU A 76 16.52 5.38 8.02
N ILE A 77 16.39 4.12 7.61
CA ILE A 77 15.77 3.08 8.44
C ILE A 77 16.64 2.90 9.69
N PRO A 78 16.04 2.86 10.90
CA PRO A 78 16.78 2.57 12.12
C PRO A 78 17.59 1.28 12.02
N ALA A 79 18.85 1.30 12.48
CA ALA A 79 19.80 0.20 12.28
C ALA A 79 19.31 -1.15 12.81
N ASP A 80 18.52 -1.15 13.88
CA ASP A 80 17.90 -2.34 14.48
C ASP A 80 16.72 -2.91 13.67
N LEU A 81 16.22 -2.17 12.68
CA LEU A 81 15.09 -2.56 11.83
C LEU A 81 15.49 -2.87 10.38
N VAL A 82 16.73 -2.58 9.99
CA VAL A 82 17.23 -2.76 8.62
C VAL A 82 17.10 -4.22 8.17
N GLU A 83 17.56 -5.17 8.96
CA GLU A 83 17.49 -6.60 8.63
C GLU A 83 16.05 -7.05 8.33
N ARG A 84 15.10 -6.58 9.12
CA ARG A 84 13.68 -6.87 8.91
C ARG A 84 13.14 -6.21 7.65
N ALA A 85 13.54 -4.98 7.38
CA ALA A 85 13.14 -4.27 6.16
C ALA A 85 13.68 -4.97 4.91
N GLU A 86 14.93 -5.44 4.95
CA GLU A 86 15.55 -6.19 3.86
C GLU A 86 14.84 -7.52 3.62
N GLU A 87 14.53 -8.30 4.66
CA GLU A 87 13.76 -9.55 4.55
C GLU A 87 12.40 -9.34 3.85
N TYR A 88 11.67 -8.29 4.23
CA TYR A 88 10.37 -8.01 3.63
C TYR A 88 10.49 -7.42 2.22
N ARG A 89 11.55 -6.63 1.97
CA ARG A 89 11.86 -6.15 0.63
C ARG A 89 12.18 -7.31 -0.32
N GLU A 90 12.95 -8.29 0.11
CA GLU A 90 13.27 -9.46 -0.70
C GLU A 90 11.99 -10.20 -1.11
N LYS A 91 11.08 -10.47 -0.18
CA LYS A 91 9.76 -11.06 -0.47
C LYS A 91 8.91 -10.23 -1.43
N LEU A 92 9.00 -8.90 -1.32
CA LEU A 92 8.34 -7.98 -2.24
C LEU A 92 8.92 -8.11 -3.63
N LEU A 93 10.25 -8.07 -3.77
CA LEU A 93 10.94 -8.17 -5.06
C LEU A 93 10.73 -9.53 -5.72
N GLU A 94 10.74 -10.64 -4.97
CA GLU A 94 10.38 -11.96 -5.48
C GLU A 94 8.97 -11.97 -6.08
N THR A 95 7.99 -11.42 -5.34
CA THR A 95 6.60 -11.35 -5.82
C THR A 95 6.46 -10.46 -7.06
N VAL A 96 7.22 -9.36 -7.13
CA VAL A 96 7.24 -8.46 -8.28
C VAL A 96 7.88 -9.16 -9.49
N ALA A 97 9.00 -9.86 -9.29
CA ALA A 97 9.69 -10.60 -10.34
C ALA A 97 8.79 -11.70 -10.96
N GLU A 98 7.99 -12.40 -10.14
CA GLU A 98 7.04 -13.41 -10.62
C GLU A 98 5.98 -12.87 -11.60
N SER A 99 5.76 -11.54 -11.65
CA SER A 99 4.70 -10.91 -12.44
C SER A 99 5.00 -10.77 -13.93
N ASP A 100 6.27 -10.85 -14.31
CA ASP A 100 6.74 -10.59 -15.67
C ASP A 100 8.08 -11.29 -15.96
N GLU A 101 8.23 -11.91 -17.15
CA GLU A 101 9.45 -12.64 -17.52
C GLU A 101 10.70 -11.75 -17.56
N GLU A 102 10.56 -10.49 -18.00
CA GLU A 102 11.65 -9.53 -18.06
C GLU A 102 12.15 -9.16 -16.65
N LEU A 103 11.23 -8.92 -15.72
CA LEU A 103 11.56 -8.62 -14.33
C LEU A 103 12.18 -9.83 -13.63
N MET A 104 11.70 -11.03 -13.95
CA MET A 104 12.27 -12.27 -13.44
C MET A 104 13.70 -12.48 -13.90
N GLU A 105 13.98 -12.23 -15.18
CA GLU A 105 15.34 -12.35 -15.73
C GLU A 105 16.31 -11.36 -15.06
N LYS A 106 15.88 -10.10 -14.90
CA LYS A 106 16.65 -9.07 -14.17
C LYS A 106 16.94 -9.49 -12.74
N TYR A 107 15.91 -9.93 -12.02
CA TYR A 107 16.07 -10.35 -10.63
C TYR A 107 17.06 -11.51 -10.47
N PHE A 108 16.98 -12.55 -11.32
CA PHE A 108 17.90 -13.67 -11.26
C PHE A 108 19.31 -13.36 -11.77
N SER A 109 19.47 -12.35 -12.63
CA SER A 109 20.79 -11.87 -13.05
C SER A 109 21.49 -11.02 -11.99
N GLY A 110 20.79 -10.67 -10.90
CA GLY A 110 21.30 -9.79 -9.85
C GLY A 110 21.26 -8.30 -10.23
N GLU A 111 20.50 -7.94 -11.25
CA GLU A 111 20.27 -6.55 -11.63
C GLU A 111 19.19 -5.94 -10.72
N GLU A 112 19.42 -4.72 -10.23
CA GLU A 112 18.45 -4.02 -9.40
C GLU A 112 17.23 -3.59 -10.22
N LEU A 113 16.03 -3.91 -9.69
CA LEU A 113 14.79 -3.40 -10.25
C LEU A 113 14.61 -1.93 -9.85
N THR A 114 14.28 -1.09 -10.81
CA THR A 114 13.98 0.32 -10.56
C THR A 114 12.66 0.50 -9.81
N VAL A 115 12.51 1.62 -9.12
CA VAL A 115 11.27 1.97 -8.40
C VAL A 115 10.06 1.98 -9.34
N ASP A 116 10.24 2.46 -10.57
CA ASP A 116 9.16 2.53 -11.56
C ASP A 116 8.74 1.13 -12.05
N GLU A 117 9.68 0.22 -12.25
CA GLU A 117 9.41 -1.18 -12.59
C GLU A 117 8.64 -1.88 -11.45
N ILE A 118 9.10 -1.70 -10.21
CA ILE A 118 8.44 -2.25 -9.02
C ILE A 118 7.00 -1.72 -8.91
N LYS A 119 6.81 -0.42 -9.00
CA LYS A 119 5.48 0.22 -8.93
C LYS A 119 4.58 -0.21 -10.07
N GLY A 120 5.10 -0.29 -11.29
CA GLY A 120 4.37 -0.75 -12.47
C GLY A 120 3.86 -2.18 -12.33
N ALA A 121 4.71 -3.08 -11.84
CA ALA A 121 4.33 -4.47 -11.57
C ALA A 121 3.28 -4.59 -10.45
N ILE A 122 3.47 -3.89 -9.33
CA ILE A 122 2.49 -3.86 -8.23
C ILE A 122 1.13 -3.37 -8.74
N ARG A 123 1.11 -2.29 -9.54
CA ARG A 123 -0.12 -1.77 -10.15
C ARG A 123 -0.82 -2.81 -11.02
N LYS A 124 -0.09 -3.45 -11.94
CA LYS A 124 -0.61 -4.49 -12.84
C LYS A 124 -1.25 -5.64 -12.06
N MET A 125 -0.53 -6.17 -11.06
CA MET A 125 -1.03 -7.26 -10.22
C MET A 125 -2.22 -6.85 -9.35
N THR A 126 -2.23 -5.61 -8.84
CA THR A 126 -3.34 -5.07 -8.04
C THR A 126 -4.61 -4.94 -8.87
N ILE A 127 -4.51 -4.38 -10.07
CA ILE A 127 -5.63 -4.22 -11.01
C ILE A 127 -6.21 -5.58 -11.40
N ASN A 128 -5.37 -6.60 -11.56
CA ASN A 128 -5.78 -7.97 -11.84
C ASN A 128 -6.29 -8.72 -10.61
N SER A 129 -6.22 -8.11 -9.41
CA SER A 129 -6.60 -8.74 -8.13
C SER A 129 -5.75 -9.97 -7.78
N GLU A 130 -4.51 -10.03 -8.23
CA GLU A 130 -3.54 -11.09 -7.93
C GLU A 130 -2.91 -10.90 -6.57
N ILE A 131 -2.70 -9.63 -6.18
CA ILE A 131 -2.16 -9.23 -4.88
C ILE A 131 -3.02 -8.11 -4.26
N TYR A 132 -2.81 -7.87 -2.97
CA TYR A 132 -3.43 -6.78 -2.23
C TYR A 132 -2.34 -5.98 -1.50
N PRO A 133 -1.96 -4.78 -1.97
CA PRO A 133 -1.00 -3.92 -1.30
C PRO A 133 -1.42 -3.64 0.14
N VAL A 134 -0.49 -3.76 1.07
CA VAL A 134 -0.71 -3.53 2.51
C VAL A 134 0.16 -2.38 2.99
N LEU A 135 -0.50 -1.38 3.56
CA LEU A 135 0.10 -0.23 4.22
C LEU A 135 -0.39 -0.17 5.67
N CYS A 136 0.26 0.64 6.49
CA CYS A 136 -0.15 0.82 7.88
C CYS A 136 -0.02 2.27 8.34
N GLY A 137 -0.68 2.56 9.47
CA GLY A 137 -0.66 3.89 10.05
C GLY A 137 -1.68 4.12 11.14
N THR A 138 -1.86 5.37 11.49
CA THR A 138 -2.94 5.84 12.36
C THR A 138 -3.63 7.05 11.74
N ALA A 139 -4.76 6.83 11.09
CA ALA A 139 -5.47 7.86 10.35
C ALA A 139 -5.96 9.00 11.28
N TYR A 140 -6.31 8.69 12.52
CA TYR A 140 -6.73 9.70 13.50
C TYR A 140 -5.62 10.74 13.80
N HIS A 141 -4.36 10.32 13.75
CA HIS A 141 -3.19 11.17 13.95
C HIS A 141 -2.51 11.57 12.65
N ASN A 142 -3.13 11.39 11.49
CA ASN A 142 -2.61 11.67 10.15
C ASN A 142 -1.25 11.02 9.82
N LYS A 143 -0.85 9.97 10.54
CA LYS A 143 0.38 9.22 10.27
C LYS A 143 0.10 8.11 9.24
N GLY A 144 0.77 8.12 8.09
CA GLY A 144 0.61 7.15 7.02
C GLY A 144 -0.53 7.43 6.03
N VAL A 145 -1.31 8.49 6.23
CA VAL A 145 -2.45 8.83 5.34
C VAL A 145 -1.96 9.31 3.99
N GLN A 146 -0.89 10.12 3.94
CA GLN A 146 -0.30 10.59 2.69
C GLN A 146 0.16 9.41 1.83
N SER A 147 0.93 8.50 2.42
CA SER A 147 1.39 7.28 1.73
C SER A 147 0.22 6.41 1.22
N LEU A 148 -0.90 6.35 1.96
CA LEU A 148 -2.09 5.66 1.50
C LEU A 148 -2.72 6.36 0.28
N LEU A 149 -2.78 7.68 0.28
CA LEU A 149 -3.32 8.45 -0.86
C LEU A 149 -2.44 8.29 -2.10
N ASP A 150 -1.12 8.32 -1.94
CA ASP A 150 -0.18 8.05 -3.03
C ASP A 150 -0.37 6.62 -3.57
N ALA A 151 -0.51 5.63 -2.69
CA ALA A 151 -0.77 4.26 -3.09
C ALA A 151 -2.11 4.08 -3.84
N VAL A 152 -3.14 4.86 -3.51
CA VAL A 152 -4.40 4.88 -4.27
C VAL A 152 -4.16 5.35 -5.71
N ILE A 153 -3.35 6.40 -5.89
CA ILE A 153 -3.01 6.93 -7.21
C ILE A 153 -2.11 5.95 -7.98
N ASP A 154 -1.11 5.39 -7.30
CA ASP A 154 -0.12 4.52 -7.92
C ASP A 154 -0.71 3.15 -8.32
N TYR A 155 -1.55 2.54 -7.49
CA TYR A 155 -1.91 1.11 -7.62
C TYR A 155 -3.35 0.82 -7.96
N LEU A 156 -4.31 1.74 -7.74
CA LEU A 156 -5.69 1.49 -8.12
C LEU A 156 -5.98 1.94 -9.56
N PRO A 157 -6.94 1.28 -10.24
CA PRO A 157 -7.28 1.63 -11.61
C PRO A 157 -7.93 3.02 -11.68
N ASN A 158 -7.58 3.77 -12.70
CA ASN A 158 -8.31 4.97 -13.08
C ASN A 158 -9.46 4.61 -14.06
N PRO A 159 -10.38 5.53 -14.36
CA PRO A 159 -11.49 5.26 -15.28
C PRO A 159 -11.07 4.81 -16.68
N LEU A 160 -9.86 5.18 -17.13
CA LEU A 160 -9.33 4.79 -18.45
C LEU A 160 -8.81 3.36 -18.46
N ASP A 161 -8.29 2.87 -17.35
CA ASP A 161 -7.83 1.47 -17.21
C ASP A 161 -9.00 0.47 -17.33
N ILE A 162 -10.23 0.91 -17.01
CA ILE A 162 -11.44 0.07 -17.01
C ILE A 162 -12.13 0.09 -18.39
N GLY A 163 -11.74 0.99 -19.28
CA GLY A 163 -12.39 1.23 -20.59
C GLY A 163 -12.33 0.06 -21.59
N GLY A 164 -11.66 -1.04 -21.29
CA GLY A 164 -11.66 -2.29 -22.07
C GLY A 164 -12.52 -3.41 -21.50
N ARG A 165 -12.95 -3.33 -20.26
CA ARG A 165 -13.96 -4.24 -19.69
C ARG A 165 -15.29 -3.50 -19.68
N ALA A 166 -16.19 -3.85 -20.58
CA ALA A 166 -17.59 -3.43 -20.51
C ALA A 166 -18.08 -3.79 -19.08
N VAL A 167 -18.06 -2.82 -18.18
CA VAL A 167 -18.90 -2.85 -17.00
C VAL A 167 -20.30 -2.93 -17.56
N GLY A 168 -20.92 -4.11 -17.41
CA GLY A 168 -22.26 -4.35 -17.94
C GLY A 168 -23.12 -3.15 -17.63
N SER A 169 -23.75 -2.62 -18.64
CA SER A 169 -24.51 -1.39 -18.73
C SER A 169 -25.53 -1.23 -17.59
N ARG A 170 -25.06 -0.86 -16.42
CA ARG A 170 -25.83 -0.06 -15.47
C ARG A 170 -25.26 1.34 -15.52
N ALA A 171 -25.64 2.08 -16.57
CA ALA A 171 -25.58 3.51 -16.53
C ALA A 171 -26.18 3.97 -15.18
N PHE A 172 -25.41 4.67 -14.38
CA PHE A 172 -25.99 5.44 -13.29
C PHE A 172 -27.09 6.30 -13.91
N PRO A 173 -28.32 6.25 -13.40
CA PRO A 173 -29.33 7.16 -13.88
C PRO A 173 -28.78 8.60 -13.71
N PRO A 174 -29.00 9.48 -14.71
CA PRO A 174 -28.56 10.85 -14.56
C PRO A 174 -29.16 11.41 -13.27
N ALA A 175 -28.35 12.15 -12.52
CA ALA A 175 -28.81 12.81 -11.31
C ALA A 175 -30.06 13.64 -11.67
N PRO A 176 -31.14 13.61 -10.87
CA PRO A 176 -32.33 14.37 -11.15
C PRO A 176 -31.95 15.86 -11.25
N ALA A 177 -32.26 16.46 -12.39
CA ALA A 177 -32.07 17.89 -12.60
C ALA A 177 -32.89 18.63 -11.54
N GLY A 178 -32.22 19.31 -10.59
CA GLY A 178 -32.92 20.14 -9.61
C GLY A 178 -32.52 19.95 -8.14
N ALA A 179 -31.53 19.16 -7.79
CA ALA A 179 -31.00 19.13 -6.40
C ALA A 179 -30.13 20.38 -6.16
N LEU A 180 -30.75 21.50 -5.85
CA LEU A 180 -30.09 22.65 -5.23
C LEU A 180 -29.60 22.22 -3.84
N ILE A 181 -28.28 22.28 -3.63
CA ILE A 181 -27.67 22.18 -2.30
C ILE A 181 -28.04 23.49 -1.57
N PRO A 182 -28.76 23.46 -0.45
CA PRO A 182 -28.97 24.68 0.34
C PRO A 182 -27.65 25.10 0.98
N ALA A 183 -27.45 26.42 1.00
CA ALA A 183 -26.27 27.11 1.55
C ALA A 183 -26.10 26.90 3.05
#